data_3b5363a2044a7f7efc6ee562435fffae
#
_entry.id   3b5363a2044a7f7efc6ee562435fffae
#
_cell.length_a   1.000
_cell.length_b   1.000
_cell.length_c   1.000
_cell.angle_alpha   90.00
_cell.angle_beta   90.00
_cell.angle_gamma   90.00
#
_symmetry.space_group_name_H-M   'P 1'
#
loop_
_entity.id
_entity.type
_entity.pdbx_description
1 polymer ?
#
loop_
_entity_poly.entity_id
_entity_poly.type
_entity_poly.pdbx_seq_one_letter_code
_entity_poly.pdbx_strand_id
1 'polypeptide(L)'
;ADANLVADVTQWTTNHKISGKSYLYLKFTFDKDVYPNGVPNVSAIVKGKKLYDPRATSFTASSSTVSTSANTITLSSHGLSTFDRATYNSNSNTAIGGLSNGTTYFVIKVDANNIKLATNYTNCVAGTPISLTSVSGSTTQKFNFTTFSDNPVLATRDFLKDTIYGLQVEDVEINDTNFIASANTCDETVTVTNPSGTEKRFTCNGTFQLSQSPKVIIENLMTTLGGFLIYSNGEFKIIPSAFLSPTVTLNESNLRSGISINSRVSKKELFNAVKGLYSEPANDFQPQNYPILTNSSF
;
A
#
# COMPACT_ATOMS: atom_id res chain seq x y z
N ALA A 1 3.90 27.98 7.05
CA ALA A 1 4.69 27.67 8.26
C ALA A 1 3.77 27.13 9.34
N ASP A 2 4.29 26.33 10.25
CA ASP A 2 3.57 25.89 11.44
C ASP A 2 3.42 27.06 12.41
N ALA A 3 2.21 27.35 12.87
CA ALA A 3 1.90 28.48 13.71
C ALA A 3 2.58 28.41 15.09
N ASN A 4 2.70 27.21 15.65
CA ASN A 4 3.33 26.99 16.95
C ASN A 4 4.85 27.19 16.87
N LEU A 5 5.49 26.68 15.80
CA LEU A 5 6.92 26.91 15.56
C LEU A 5 7.24 28.38 15.34
N VAL A 6 6.37 29.12 14.64
CA VAL A 6 6.53 30.57 14.46
C VAL A 6 6.40 31.33 15.77
N ALA A 7 5.49 30.87 16.65
CA ALA A 7 5.27 31.51 17.95
C ALA A 7 6.39 31.25 18.97
N ASP A 8 6.93 30.02 18.97
CA ASP A 8 7.82 29.56 20.04
C ASP A 8 9.32 29.56 19.66
N VAL A 9 9.64 29.63 18.36
CA VAL A 9 11.03 29.57 17.87
C VAL A 9 11.35 30.84 17.07
N THR A 10 12.08 31.75 17.67
CA THR A 10 12.40 33.08 17.09
C THR A 10 13.05 33.00 15.71
N GLN A 11 13.86 31.96 15.45
CA GLN A 11 14.51 31.76 14.16
C GLN A 11 13.54 31.18 13.10
N TRP A 12 12.35 30.68 13.51
CA TRP A 12 11.36 30.11 12.61
C TRP A 12 10.35 31.19 12.19
N THR A 13 10.37 31.55 10.93
CA THR A 13 9.48 32.58 10.37
C THR A 13 8.39 31.97 9.51
N THR A 14 7.42 32.78 9.11
CA THR A 14 6.34 32.36 8.19
C THR A 14 6.85 31.85 6.84
N ASN A 15 8.11 32.14 6.48
CA ASN A 15 8.75 31.65 5.26
C ASN A 15 9.33 30.25 5.40
N HIS A 16 9.55 29.77 6.62
CA HIS A 16 10.03 28.41 6.85
C HIS A 16 8.90 27.40 6.72
N LYS A 17 9.07 26.43 5.84
CA LYS A 17 8.08 25.39 5.56
C LYS A 17 8.74 24.02 5.57
N ILE A 18 8.10 23.06 6.24
CA ILE A 18 8.51 21.64 6.22
C ILE A 18 7.63 20.90 5.22
N SER A 19 7.61 21.39 3.98
CA SER A 19 6.72 20.84 2.93
C SER A 19 7.09 19.41 2.59
N GLY A 20 6.08 18.54 2.55
CA GLY A 20 6.25 17.13 2.18
C GLY A 20 6.93 16.25 3.22
N LYS A 21 7.10 16.74 4.45
CA LYS A 21 7.62 15.98 5.58
C LYS A 21 6.58 15.89 6.69
N SER A 22 6.46 14.73 7.31
CA SER A 22 5.72 14.57 8.56
C SER A 22 6.62 14.98 9.71
N TYR A 23 6.11 15.77 10.62
CA TYR A 23 6.82 16.19 11.83
C TYR A 23 5.85 16.29 13.00
N LEU A 24 6.41 16.25 14.19
CA LEU A 24 5.68 16.41 15.44
C LEU A 24 6.28 17.59 16.18
N TYR A 25 5.45 18.59 16.50
CA TYR A 25 5.81 19.66 17.40
C TYR A 25 5.35 19.31 18.80
N LEU A 26 6.26 19.37 19.76
CA LEU A 26 5.97 19.12 21.18
C LEU A 26 6.51 20.28 22.04
N LYS A 27 5.67 20.73 22.96
CA LYS A 27 6.04 21.76 23.93
C LYS A 27 5.80 21.20 25.34
N PHE A 28 6.87 21.06 26.09
CA PHE A 28 6.81 20.64 27.48
C PHE A 28 7.08 21.83 28.37
N THR A 29 6.22 22.04 29.36
CA THR A 29 6.51 22.97 30.46
C THR A 29 7.20 22.20 31.57
N PHE A 30 8.36 22.67 32.00
CA PHE A 30 9.10 22.02 33.08
C PHE A 30 8.26 22.01 34.35
N ASP A 31 8.01 20.83 34.87
CA ASP A 31 7.35 20.59 36.16
C ASP A 31 7.98 19.34 36.77
N LYS A 32 8.62 19.53 37.91
CA LYS A 32 9.36 18.48 38.61
C LYS A 32 8.43 17.38 39.14
N ASP A 33 7.19 17.71 39.47
CA ASP A 33 6.22 16.76 40.04
C ASP A 33 5.56 15.92 38.93
N VAL A 34 5.43 16.53 37.72
CA VAL A 34 4.89 15.84 36.52
C VAL A 34 5.97 15.01 35.81
N TYR A 35 7.20 15.52 35.76
CA TYR A 35 8.31 14.89 35.05
C TYR A 35 9.50 14.60 35.97
N PRO A 36 9.33 13.79 37.02
CA PRO A 36 10.40 13.54 38.01
C PRO A 36 11.64 12.87 37.38
N ASN A 37 11.46 12.13 36.30
CA ASN A 37 12.52 11.41 35.58
C ASN A 37 12.92 12.08 34.25
N GLY A 38 12.58 13.35 34.05
CA GLY A 38 12.83 14.07 32.81
C GLY A 38 11.73 13.95 31.76
N VAL A 39 11.99 14.44 30.56
CA VAL A 39 11.02 14.42 29.45
C VAL A 39 10.66 12.97 29.07
N PRO A 40 9.37 12.62 28.94
CA PRO A 40 8.96 11.28 28.58
C PRO A 40 9.43 10.89 27.16
N ASN A 41 9.65 9.60 26.95
CA ASN A 41 9.87 9.09 25.62
C ASN A 41 8.60 9.26 24.78
N VAL A 42 8.72 9.84 23.60
CA VAL A 42 7.60 10.07 22.69
C VAL A 42 7.76 9.16 21.49
N SER A 43 6.72 8.42 21.18
CA SER A 43 6.60 7.62 19.96
C SER A 43 5.40 8.06 19.14
N ALA A 44 5.42 7.82 17.85
CA ALA A 44 4.31 8.12 16.96
C ALA A 44 4.18 7.04 15.88
N ILE A 45 2.95 6.65 15.60
CA ILE A 45 2.63 5.81 14.43
C ILE A 45 2.52 6.73 13.22
N VAL A 46 3.35 6.49 12.22
CA VAL A 46 3.43 7.32 11.01
C VAL A 46 2.92 6.52 9.82
N LYS A 47 2.07 7.13 8.99
CA LYS A 47 1.76 6.59 7.66
C LYS A 47 2.99 6.76 6.79
N GLY A 48 3.45 5.65 6.21
CA GLY A 48 4.64 5.62 5.35
C GLY A 48 4.42 6.26 3.98
N LYS A 49 5.22 5.84 3.00
CA LYS A 49 5.10 6.29 1.61
C LYS A 49 3.76 5.88 1.01
N LYS A 50 3.18 6.75 0.19
CA LYS A 50 2.02 6.42 -0.64
C LYS A 50 2.47 5.55 -1.81
N LEU A 51 1.80 4.43 -2.02
CA LEU A 51 2.11 3.43 -3.03
C LEU A 51 1.15 3.55 -4.21
N TYR A 52 1.69 3.40 -5.43
CA TYR A 52 0.88 3.30 -6.64
C TYR A 52 0.21 1.93 -6.70
N ASP A 53 -1.11 1.92 -6.89
CA ASP A 53 -1.89 0.70 -7.09
C ASP A 53 -2.19 0.53 -8.59
N PRO A 54 -1.69 -0.54 -9.23
CA PRO A 54 -2.00 -0.83 -10.63
C PRO A 54 -3.45 -1.27 -10.85
N ARG A 55 -4.18 -1.61 -9.78
CA ARG A 55 -5.60 -1.97 -9.84
C ARG A 55 -6.44 -0.72 -10.09
N ALA A 56 -6.96 -0.58 -11.29
CA ALA A 56 -7.75 0.57 -11.67
C ALA A 56 -9.16 0.51 -11.05
N THR A 57 -9.57 1.60 -10.40
CA THR A 57 -10.94 1.80 -9.95
C THR A 57 -11.80 2.33 -11.08
N SER A 58 -12.78 1.56 -11.51
CA SER A 58 -13.75 1.97 -12.52
C SER A 58 -14.87 2.81 -11.92
N PHE A 59 -15.31 3.82 -12.64
CA PHE A 59 -16.51 4.61 -12.33
C PHE A 59 -17.26 4.95 -13.60
N THR A 60 -18.56 5.22 -13.48
CA THR A 60 -19.36 5.71 -14.59
C THR A 60 -19.28 7.23 -14.62
N ALA A 61 -18.66 7.78 -15.64
CA ALA A 61 -18.69 9.24 -15.88
C ALA A 61 -20.00 9.63 -16.58
N SER A 62 -20.81 10.42 -15.92
CA SER A 62 -22.09 10.92 -16.40
C SER A 62 -22.39 12.28 -15.76
N SER A 63 -23.43 12.96 -16.22
CA SER A 63 -23.87 14.21 -15.61
C SER A 63 -24.35 14.09 -14.15
N SER A 64 -24.64 12.86 -13.69
CA SER A 64 -25.00 12.60 -12.29
C SER A 64 -23.79 12.31 -11.39
N THR A 65 -22.66 11.89 -11.94
CA THR A 65 -21.45 11.54 -11.19
C THR A 65 -20.33 12.56 -11.35
N VAL A 66 -20.39 13.40 -12.36
CA VAL A 66 -19.42 14.46 -12.61
C VAL A 66 -20.16 15.81 -12.68
N SER A 67 -19.92 16.65 -11.69
CA SER A 67 -20.47 18.00 -11.65
C SER A 67 -19.47 18.99 -12.23
N THR A 68 -19.80 19.56 -13.39
CA THR A 68 -19.00 20.62 -14.02
C THR A 68 -19.11 21.95 -13.30
N SER A 69 -20.25 22.23 -12.64
CA SER A 69 -20.44 23.46 -11.85
C SER A 69 -19.68 23.45 -10.53
N ALA A 70 -19.62 22.28 -9.86
CA ALA A 70 -18.91 22.13 -8.60
C ALA A 70 -17.46 21.62 -8.80
N ASN A 71 -17.11 21.19 -10.00
CA ASN A 71 -15.82 20.53 -10.34
C ASN A 71 -15.58 19.28 -9.48
N THR A 72 -16.62 18.45 -9.26
CA THR A 72 -16.54 17.24 -8.43
C THR A 72 -16.77 15.99 -9.26
N ILE A 73 -16.13 14.91 -8.82
CA ILE A 73 -16.35 13.54 -9.32
C ILE A 73 -16.81 12.69 -8.15
N THR A 74 -17.94 12.00 -8.33
CA THR A 74 -18.48 11.09 -7.32
C THR A 74 -17.86 9.71 -7.46
N LEU A 75 -17.22 9.25 -6.39
CA LEU A 75 -16.63 7.93 -6.22
C LEU A 75 -17.05 7.42 -4.85
N SER A 76 -18.09 6.61 -4.79
CA SER A 76 -18.69 6.14 -3.53
C SER A 76 -17.68 5.44 -2.63
N SER A 77 -17.64 5.87 -1.36
CA SER A 77 -16.80 5.29 -0.30
C SER A 77 -15.32 5.16 -0.71
N HIS A 78 -14.78 6.16 -1.40
CA HIS A 78 -13.47 6.09 -2.07
C HIS A 78 -12.27 5.97 -1.12
N GLY A 79 -12.40 6.22 0.18
CA GLY A 79 -11.30 6.13 1.16
C GLY A 79 -10.10 7.07 0.94
N LEU A 80 -10.15 7.92 -0.10
CA LEU A 80 -9.07 8.82 -0.45
C LEU A 80 -8.92 9.97 0.53
N SER A 81 -7.72 10.52 0.59
CA SER A 81 -7.35 11.72 1.36
C SER A 81 -6.88 12.82 0.42
N THR A 82 -6.97 14.08 0.87
CA THR A 82 -6.34 15.18 0.16
C THR A 82 -4.84 14.92 0.02
N PHE A 83 -4.26 15.25 -1.13
CA PHE A 83 -2.89 14.94 -1.58
C PHE A 83 -2.64 13.49 -2.01
N ASP A 84 -3.63 12.61 -2.05
CA ASP A 84 -3.50 11.38 -2.82
C ASP A 84 -3.37 11.72 -4.30
N ARG A 85 -2.87 10.78 -5.09
CA ARG A 85 -2.75 10.97 -6.54
C ARG A 85 -3.70 10.04 -7.27
N ALA A 86 -4.27 10.54 -8.36
CA ALA A 86 -5.18 9.83 -9.24
C ALA A 86 -4.68 9.95 -10.67
N THR A 87 -4.24 8.84 -11.26
CA THR A 87 -3.91 8.78 -12.68
C THR A 87 -5.17 8.45 -13.45
N TYR A 88 -5.62 9.40 -14.26
CA TYR A 88 -6.87 9.30 -15.01
C TYR A 88 -6.71 8.47 -16.28
N ASN A 89 -7.67 7.58 -16.53
CA ASN A 89 -7.75 6.78 -17.74
C ASN A 89 -9.18 6.85 -18.31
N SER A 90 -9.31 7.40 -19.50
CA SER A 90 -10.59 7.52 -20.21
C SER A 90 -11.15 6.16 -20.68
N ASN A 91 -10.37 5.08 -20.58
CA ASN A 91 -10.77 3.73 -20.97
C ASN A 91 -11.28 3.68 -22.43
N SER A 92 -10.55 4.32 -23.34
CA SER A 92 -10.87 4.48 -24.77
C SER A 92 -12.17 5.27 -25.07
N ASN A 93 -12.76 5.91 -24.04
CA ASN A 93 -13.89 6.81 -24.22
C ASN A 93 -13.43 8.28 -24.40
N THR A 94 -14.35 9.15 -24.70
CA THR A 94 -14.10 10.59 -24.65
C THR A 94 -13.76 10.99 -23.22
N ALA A 95 -12.65 11.67 -23.03
CA ALA A 95 -12.21 12.13 -21.72
C ALA A 95 -13.20 13.17 -21.14
N ILE A 96 -13.30 13.20 -19.81
CA ILE A 96 -13.97 14.29 -19.11
C ILE A 96 -13.25 15.59 -19.47
N GLY A 97 -14.00 16.60 -19.88
CA GLY A 97 -13.43 17.90 -20.25
C GLY A 97 -12.66 18.51 -19.07
N GLY A 98 -11.43 18.95 -19.35
CA GLY A 98 -10.48 19.40 -18.32
C GLY A 98 -9.51 18.31 -17.85
N LEU A 99 -9.75 17.03 -18.16
CA LEU A 99 -8.83 15.92 -17.85
C LEU A 99 -8.19 15.36 -19.12
N SER A 100 -6.95 14.89 -18.98
CA SER A 100 -6.18 14.24 -20.06
C SER A 100 -5.88 12.79 -19.69
N ASN A 101 -6.10 11.88 -20.63
CA ASN A 101 -5.81 10.45 -20.46
C ASN A 101 -4.32 10.22 -20.09
N GLY A 102 -4.07 9.35 -19.13
CA GLY A 102 -2.72 9.04 -18.62
C GLY A 102 -2.14 10.09 -17.68
N THR A 103 -2.83 11.20 -17.44
CA THR A 103 -2.31 12.27 -16.56
C THR A 103 -2.62 12.00 -15.10
N THR A 104 -1.62 12.23 -14.24
CA THR A 104 -1.75 12.11 -12.79
C THR A 104 -2.11 13.45 -12.16
N TYR A 105 -3.17 13.48 -11.39
CA TYR A 105 -3.69 14.63 -10.66
C TYR A 105 -3.60 14.42 -9.15
N PHE A 106 -3.61 15.52 -8.39
CA PHE A 106 -3.74 15.50 -6.94
C PHE A 106 -5.22 15.51 -6.55
N VAL A 107 -5.57 14.66 -5.58
CA VAL A 107 -6.92 14.59 -5.03
C VAL A 107 -7.11 15.68 -3.99
N ILE A 108 -8.24 16.41 -4.10
CA ILE A 108 -8.79 17.25 -3.05
C ILE A 108 -10.05 16.53 -2.56
N LYS A 109 -10.01 15.97 -1.34
CA LYS A 109 -11.16 15.30 -0.74
C LYS A 109 -12.20 16.31 -0.38
N VAL A 110 -13.44 16.12 -0.85
CA VAL A 110 -14.61 16.92 -0.47
C VAL A 110 -15.32 16.25 0.70
N ASP A 111 -15.69 14.98 0.52
CA ASP A 111 -16.33 14.14 1.53
C ASP A 111 -16.01 12.66 1.31
N ALA A 112 -16.78 11.72 1.86
CA ALA A 112 -16.55 10.27 1.71
C ALA A 112 -16.82 9.76 0.29
N ASN A 113 -17.59 10.48 -0.52
CA ASN A 113 -18.06 10.06 -1.83
C ASN A 113 -17.64 10.98 -2.97
N ASN A 114 -17.10 12.16 -2.67
CA ASN A 114 -16.82 13.19 -3.67
C ASN A 114 -15.38 13.67 -3.56
N ILE A 115 -14.73 13.80 -4.73
CA ILE A 115 -13.41 14.38 -4.86
C ILE A 115 -13.40 15.52 -5.88
N LYS A 116 -12.41 16.38 -5.76
CA LYS A 116 -11.95 17.30 -6.82
C LYS A 116 -10.52 16.93 -7.18
N LEU A 117 -10.09 17.37 -8.36
CA LEU A 117 -8.73 17.11 -8.85
C LEU A 117 -7.98 18.43 -9.03
N ALA A 118 -6.69 18.44 -8.72
CA ALA A 118 -5.80 19.58 -8.95
C ALA A 118 -4.60 19.15 -9.80
N THR A 119 -4.10 20.05 -10.64
CA THR A 119 -2.98 19.78 -11.57
C THR A 119 -1.65 19.59 -10.87
N ASN A 120 -1.47 20.20 -9.70
CA ASN A 120 -0.20 20.16 -8.95
C ASN A 120 -0.43 20.29 -7.44
N TYR A 121 0.63 20.08 -6.67
CA TYR A 121 0.59 20.17 -5.21
C TYR A 121 0.15 21.56 -4.71
N THR A 122 0.64 22.64 -5.33
CA THR A 122 0.32 24.01 -4.91
C THR A 122 -1.16 24.30 -5.03
N ASN A 123 -1.78 23.92 -6.15
CA ASN A 123 -3.22 24.07 -6.39
C ASN A 123 -4.04 23.20 -5.42
N CYS A 124 -3.53 22.00 -5.11
CA CYS A 124 -4.17 21.13 -4.11
C CYS A 124 -4.15 21.74 -2.71
N VAL A 125 -3.03 22.33 -2.29
CA VAL A 125 -2.90 23.08 -1.02
C VAL A 125 -3.85 24.27 -0.97
N ALA A 126 -3.97 25.00 -2.10
CA ALA A 126 -4.85 26.15 -2.22
C ALA A 126 -6.34 25.78 -2.34
N GLY A 127 -6.65 24.46 -2.47
CA GLY A 127 -8.02 24.01 -2.72
C GLY A 127 -8.56 24.40 -4.10
N THR A 128 -7.67 24.72 -5.06
CA THR A 128 -8.03 25.16 -6.42
C THR A 128 -8.17 23.96 -7.33
N PRO A 129 -9.38 23.53 -7.71
CA PRO A 129 -9.58 22.38 -8.57
C PRO A 129 -9.37 22.71 -10.04
N ILE A 130 -9.22 21.66 -10.84
CA ILE A 130 -9.35 21.72 -12.29
C ILE A 130 -10.81 22.06 -12.63
N SER A 131 -10.99 22.92 -13.62
CA SER A 131 -12.32 23.18 -14.19
C SER A 131 -12.73 22.00 -15.07
N LEU A 132 -13.77 21.29 -14.66
CA LEU A 132 -14.42 20.25 -15.46
C LEU A 132 -15.42 20.89 -16.40
N THR A 133 -15.29 20.68 -17.71
CA THR A 133 -16.07 21.43 -18.70
C THR A 133 -17.14 20.62 -19.39
N SER A 134 -16.95 19.30 -19.51
CA SER A 134 -17.92 18.46 -20.21
C SER A 134 -17.83 17.00 -19.76
N VAL A 135 -18.95 16.29 -19.91
CA VAL A 135 -19.05 14.83 -19.81
C VAL A 135 -19.86 14.34 -21.01
N SER A 136 -19.31 13.42 -21.77
CA SER A 136 -19.98 12.86 -22.94
C SER A 136 -20.69 11.57 -22.59
N GLY A 137 -22.02 11.65 -22.45
CA GLY A 137 -22.87 10.48 -22.19
C GLY A 137 -22.62 9.84 -20.82
N SER A 138 -22.87 8.52 -20.76
CA SER A 138 -22.57 7.68 -19.61
C SER A 138 -21.53 6.64 -20.02
N THR A 139 -20.28 6.83 -19.61
CA THR A 139 -19.13 6.01 -20.03
C THR A 139 -18.33 5.50 -18.84
N THR A 140 -17.85 4.26 -18.94
CA THR A 140 -16.94 3.71 -17.91
C THR A 140 -15.56 4.29 -18.08
N GLN A 141 -15.07 4.95 -17.04
CA GLN A 141 -13.72 5.51 -16.96
C GLN A 141 -13.03 4.99 -15.71
N LYS A 142 -11.72 5.23 -15.57
CA LYS A 142 -10.91 4.62 -14.52
C LYS A 142 -9.96 5.62 -13.88
N PHE A 143 -9.61 5.34 -12.64
CA PHE A 143 -8.47 5.93 -11.95
C PHE A 143 -7.56 4.85 -11.38
N ASN A 144 -6.24 5.05 -11.48
CA ASN A 144 -5.27 4.36 -10.65
C ASN A 144 -4.82 5.31 -9.55
N PHE A 145 -4.87 4.86 -8.31
CA PHE A 145 -4.56 5.70 -7.16
C PHE A 145 -3.16 5.45 -6.61
N THR A 146 -2.55 6.52 -6.07
CA THR A 146 -1.35 6.44 -5.24
C THR A 146 -1.75 6.91 -3.85
N THR A 147 -1.91 5.96 -2.93
CA THR A 147 -2.44 6.16 -1.58
C THR A 147 -1.62 5.41 -0.54
N PHE A 148 -1.92 5.58 0.73
CA PHE A 148 -1.35 4.71 1.76
C PHE A 148 -1.90 3.30 1.59
N SER A 149 -0.99 2.33 1.63
CA SER A 149 -1.32 0.92 1.54
C SER A 149 -0.38 0.12 2.44
N ASP A 150 -0.94 -0.87 3.11
CA ASP A 150 -0.25 -1.89 3.88
C ASP A 150 -0.07 -3.20 3.08
N ASN A 151 -0.36 -3.17 1.78
CA ASN A 151 -0.25 -4.33 0.91
C ASN A 151 1.21 -4.62 0.54
N PRO A 152 1.76 -5.79 0.91
CA PRO A 152 3.18 -6.12 0.70
C PRO A 152 3.57 -6.23 -0.79
N VAL A 153 2.64 -6.61 -1.66
CA VAL A 153 2.88 -6.69 -3.11
C VAL A 153 3.06 -5.30 -3.70
N LEU A 154 2.24 -4.33 -3.27
CA LEU A 154 2.37 -2.94 -3.72
C LEU A 154 3.65 -2.30 -3.20
N ALA A 155 4.05 -2.61 -1.95
CA ALA A 155 5.32 -2.18 -1.39
C ALA A 155 6.52 -2.75 -2.16
N THR A 156 6.46 -4.03 -2.54
CA THR A 156 7.49 -4.67 -3.36
C THR A 156 7.56 -4.06 -4.75
N ARG A 157 6.41 -3.81 -5.40
CA ARG A 157 6.38 -3.16 -6.71
C ARG A 157 6.99 -1.76 -6.66
N ASP A 158 6.68 -1.00 -5.62
CA ASP A 158 7.26 0.34 -5.42
C ASP A 158 8.79 0.25 -5.25
N PHE A 159 9.29 -0.69 -4.45
CA PHE A 159 10.72 -0.89 -4.27
C PHE A 159 11.42 -1.33 -5.57
N LEU A 160 10.81 -2.20 -6.37
CA LEU A 160 11.38 -2.59 -7.65
C LEU A 160 11.50 -1.40 -8.61
N LYS A 161 10.52 -0.51 -8.64
CA LYS A 161 10.41 0.59 -9.60
C LYS A 161 11.02 1.92 -9.17
N ASP A 162 11.17 2.16 -7.87
CA ASP A 162 11.64 3.45 -7.37
C ASP A 162 13.06 3.76 -7.88
N THR A 163 13.24 4.98 -8.40
CA THR A 163 14.50 5.42 -9.02
C THR A 163 15.50 6.04 -8.04
N ILE A 164 15.10 6.24 -6.78
CA ILE A 164 15.93 6.90 -5.77
C ILE A 164 16.51 5.86 -4.79
N TYR A 165 15.67 4.95 -4.31
CA TYR A 165 16.08 3.94 -3.31
C TYR A 165 15.76 2.50 -3.75
N GLY A 166 15.09 2.32 -4.86
CA GLY A 166 14.71 1.02 -5.41
C GLY A 166 15.69 0.51 -6.49
N LEU A 167 15.22 -0.48 -7.23
CA LEU A 167 16.02 -1.18 -8.25
C LEU A 167 15.89 -0.58 -9.65
N GLN A 168 15.04 0.41 -9.87
CA GLN A 168 14.79 1.07 -11.16
C GLN A 168 14.37 0.10 -12.28
N VAL A 169 13.62 -0.95 -11.91
CA VAL A 169 13.10 -1.95 -12.84
C VAL A 169 12.14 -1.28 -13.82
N GLU A 170 12.29 -1.58 -15.11
CA GLU A 170 11.42 -1.03 -16.16
C GLU A 170 10.00 -1.63 -16.11
N ASP A 171 9.02 -0.92 -16.67
CA ASP A 171 7.61 -1.37 -16.68
C ASP A 171 7.44 -2.71 -17.40
N VAL A 172 8.23 -2.94 -18.45
CA VAL A 172 8.18 -4.17 -19.27
C VAL A 172 8.68 -5.40 -18.51
N GLU A 173 9.44 -5.21 -17.43
CA GLU A 173 9.95 -6.28 -16.57
C GLU A 173 9.02 -6.57 -15.38
N ILE A 174 7.91 -5.86 -15.24
CA ILE A 174 6.91 -6.09 -14.18
C ILE A 174 5.69 -6.76 -14.79
N ASN A 175 5.38 -7.99 -14.36
CA ASN A 175 4.13 -8.64 -14.74
C ASN A 175 2.95 -8.07 -13.94
N ASP A 176 2.40 -6.94 -14.39
CA ASP A 176 1.31 -6.25 -13.67
C ASP A 176 0.08 -7.15 -13.47
N THR A 177 -0.21 -8.09 -14.39
CA THR A 177 -1.30 -9.06 -14.21
C THR A 177 -1.08 -9.93 -12.98
N ASN A 178 0.15 -10.45 -12.81
CA ASN A 178 0.51 -11.24 -11.63
C ASN A 178 0.52 -10.38 -10.36
N PHE A 179 1.10 -9.17 -10.41
CA PHE A 179 1.13 -8.26 -9.26
C PHE A 179 -0.28 -7.87 -8.80
N ILE A 180 -1.21 -7.61 -9.72
CA ILE A 180 -2.62 -7.33 -9.42
C ILE A 180 -3.28 -8.54 -8.74
N ALA A 181 -3.10 -9.74 -9.30
CA ALA A 181 -3.67 -10.97 -8.72
C ALA A 181 -3.11 -11.22 -7.31
N SER A 182 -1.80 -11.10 -7.14
CA SER A 182 -1.13 -11.29 -5.85
C SER A 182 -1.52 -10.23 -4.82
N ALA A 183 -1.70 -8.96 -5.24
CA ALA A 183 -2.19 -7.90 -4.37
C ALA A 183 -3.64 -8.14 -3.93
N ASN A 184 -4.49 -8.67 -4.81
CA ASN A 184 -5.86 -9.07 -4.45
C ASN A 184 -5.84 -10.19 -3.41
N THR A 185 -4.97 -11.20 -3.58
CA THR A 185 -4.80 -12.28 -2.59
C THR A 185 -4.37 -11.74 -1.22
N CYS A 186 -3.48 -10.74 -1.17
CA CYS A 186 -3.09 -10.12 0.09
C CYS A 186 -4.25 -9.36 0.77
N ASP A 187 -5.08 -8.69 -0.01
CA ASP A 187 -6.24 -7.93 0.49
C ASP A 187 -7.49 -8.80 0.74
N GLU A 188 -7.45 -10.11 0.46
CA GLU A 188 -8.55 -11.02 0.82
C GLU A 188 -8.83 -10.96 2.32
N THR A 189 -10.11 -10.84 2.67
CA THR A 189 -10.56 -10.87 4.06
C THR A 189 -10.57 -12.30 4.57
N VAL A 190 -9.82 -12.58 5.62
CA VAL A 190 -9.79 -13.87 6.31
C VAL A 190 -10.46 -13.77 7.66
N THR A 191 -11.13 -14.85 8.09
CA THR A 191 -11.77 -14.91 9.41
C THR A 191 -10.72 -15.28 10.45
N VAL A 192 -10.67 -14.50 11.52
CA VAL A 192 -9.84 -14.76 12.69
C VAL A 192 -10.74 -15.28 13.82
N THR A 193 -10.27 -16.30 14.52
CA THR A 193 -11.06 -16.95 15.59
C THR A 193 -10.74 -16.43 16.97
N ASN A 194 -9.54 -15.87 17.20
CA ASN A 194 -9.13 -15.35 18.49
C ASN A 194 -8.16 -14.15 18.34
N PRO A 195 -8.59 -12.91 18.65
CA PRO A 195 -9.99 -12.51 18.84
C PRO A 195 -10.83 -12.75 17.58
N SER A 196 -12.13 -13.01 17.74
CA SER A 196 -13.00 -13.24 16.58
C SER A 196 -13.15 -11.95 15.77
N GLY A 197 -13.01 -12.07 14.46
CA GLY A 197 -13.08 -10.92 13.55
C GLY A 197 -12.68 -11.29 12.14
N THR A 198 -12.41 -10.26 11.38
CA THR A 198 -11.89 -10.41 10.01
C THR A 198 -10.73 -9.44 9.81
N GLU A 199 -9.70 -9.88 9.09
CA GLU A 199 -8.55 -9.05 8.72
C GLU A 199 -8.07 -9.38 7.31
N LYS A 200 -7.18 -8.57 6.76
CA LYS A 200 -6.53 -8.88 5.49
C LYS A 200 -5.61 -10.08 5.66
N ARG A 201 -5.53 -10.92 4.63
CA ARG A 201 -4.67 -12.12 4.65
C ARG A 201 -3.21 -11.79 4.94
N PHE A 202 -2.67 -10.77 4.25
CA PHE A 202 -1.28 -10.33 4.44
C PHE A 202 -1.19 -8.81 4.46
N THR A 203 -0.49 -8.28 5.45
CA THR A 203 -0.18 -6.86 5.57
C THR A 203 1.30 -6.65 5.84
N CYS A 204 1.82 -5.49 5.46
CA CYS A 204 3.20 -5.09 5.65
C CYS A 204 3.27 -3.71 6.29
N ASN A 205 3.88 -3.65 7.46
CA ASN A 205 4.16 -2.41 8.16
C ASN A 205 5.62 -2.45 8.64
N GLY A 206 6.40 -1.44 8.28
CA GLY A 206 7.80 -1.42 8.68
C GLY A 206 8.60 -0.34 7.97
N THR A 207 9.88 -0.30 8.29
CA THR A 207 10.88 0.56 7.67
C THR A 207 12.10 -0.25 7.30
N PHE A 208 12.81 0.17 6.28
CA PHE A 208 14.11 -0.36 5.93
C PHE A 208 15.14 0.77 5.81
N GLN A 209 16.39 0.44 6.02
CA GLN A 209 17.49 1.39 5.87
C GLN A 209 18.11 1.22 4.48
N LEU A 210 18.44 2.34 3.84
CA LEU A 210 19.06 2.36 2.50
C LEU A 210 20.48 1.77 2.49
N SER A 211 21.08 1.54 3.64
CA SER A 211 22.36 0.84 3.79
C SER A 211 22.23 -0.67 3.69
N GLN A 212 21.02 -1.22 3.77
CA GLN A 212 20.78 -2.65 3.59
C GLN A 212 20.89 -3.04 2.12
N SER A 213 21.33 -4.27 1.85
CA SER A 213 21.33 -4.76 0.47
C SER A 213 19.91 -4.92 -0.05
N PRO A 214 19.65 -4.66 -1.34
CA PRO A 214 18.33 -4.85 -1.95
C PRO A 214 17.76 -6.26 -1.74
N LYS A 215 18.62 -7.27 -1.73
CA LYS A 215 18.22 -8.64 -1.47
C LYS A 215 17.57 -8.80 -0.10
N VAL A 216 18.17 -8.25 0.95
CA VAL A 216 17.63 -8.31 2.33
C VAL A 216 16.29 -7.58 2.42
N ILE A 217 16.14 -6.44 1.74
CA ILE A 217 14.88 -5.70 1.72
C ILE A 217 13.78 -6.53 1.06
N ILE A 218 14.07 -7.14 -0.09
CA ILE A 218 13.12 -8.03 -0.80
C ILE A 218 12.78 -9.25 0.06
N GLU A 219 13.76 -9.91 0.67
CA GLU A 219 13.53 -11.05 1.55
C GLU A 219 12.61 -10.70 2.72
N ASN A 220 12.81 -9.52 3.34
CA ASN A 220 11.93 -9.02 4.39
C ASN A 220 10.51 -8.77 3.88
N LEU A 221 10.35 -8.16 2.70
CA LEU A 221 9.03 -7.96 2.08
C LEU A 221 8.36 -9.30 1.74
N MET A 222 9.10 -10.27 1.21
CA MET A 222 8.56 -11.61 0.91
C MET A 222 8.16 -12.37 2.19
N THR A 223 8.88 -12.18 3.29
CA THR A 223 8.52 -12.76 4.59
C THR A 223 7.14 -12.31 5.05
N THR A 224 6.73 -11.06 4.78
CA THR A 224 5.41 -10.55 5.21
C THR A 224 4.23 -11.24 4.51
N LEU A 225 4.44 -11.82 3.34
CA LEU A 225 3.41 -12.59 2.60
C LEU A 225 3.72 -14.10 2.53
N GLY A 226 4.80 -14.53 3.22
CA GLY A 226 5.25 -15.94 3.23
C GLY A 226 5.58 -16.48 1.83
N GLY A 227 5.84 -15.61 0.86
CA GLY A 227 5.90 -15.94 -0.55
C GLY A 227 7.25 -15.73 -1.20
N PHE A 228 7.26 -15.70 -2.52
CA PHE A 228 8.48 -15.60 -3.32
C PHE A 228 8.35 -14.53 -4.40
N LEU A 229 9.46 -13.80 -4.64
CA LEU A 229 9.65 -13.00 -5.84
C LEU A 229 10.46 -13.84 -6.83
N ILE A 230 9.95 -13.98 -8.05
CA ILE A 230 10.54 -14.79 -9.12
C ILE A 230 10.78 -13.90 -10.34
N TYR A 231 11.95 -14.04 -10.96
CA TYR A 231 12.22 -13.48 -12.27
C TYR A 231 12.16 -14.59 -13.32
N SER A 232 11.21 -14.53 -14.22
CA SER A 232 10.98 -15.58 -15.22
C SER A 232 10.44 -14.98 -16.51
N ASN A 233 10.99 -15.40 -17.64
CA ASN A 233 10.65 -14.91 -18.98
C ASN A 233 10.80 -13.39 -19.16
N GLY A 234 11.81 -12.79 -18.50
CA GLY A 234 12.06 -11.36 -18.58
C GLY A 234 11.16 -10.51 -17.68
N GLU A 235 10.38 -11.12 -16.78
CA GLU A 235 9.46 -10.41 -15.90
C GLU A 235 9.57 -10.85 -14.44
N PHE A 236 9.42 -9.92 -13.52
CA PHE A 236 9.21 -10.18 -12.10
C PHE A 236 7.77 -10.59 -11.83
N LYS A 237 7.61 -11.62 -10.99
CA LYS A 237 6.32 -12.17 -10.52
C LYS A 237 6.39 -12.44 -9.04
N ILE A 238 5.28 -12.27 -8.33
CA ILE A 238 5.12 -12.59 -6.90
C ILE A 238 4.17 -13.77 -6.75
N ILE A 239 4.55 -14.71 -5.90
CA ILE A 239 3.71 -15.84 -5.50
C ILE A 239 3.50 -15.73 -3.99
N PRO A 240 2.32 -15.24 -3.52
CA PRO A 240 2.01 -15.20 -2.09
C PRO A 240 1.75 -16.61 -1.55
N SER A 241 1.93 -16.81 -0.25
CA SER A 241 1.63 -18.09 0.42
C SER A 241 0.13 -18.30 0.60
N ALA A 242 -0.55 -18.52 -0.52
CA ALA A 242 -1.96 -18.87 -0.56
C ALA A 242 -2.14 -20.12 -1.42
N PHE A 243 -3.20 -20.87 -1.17
CA PHE A 243 -3.49 -22.05 -2.00
C PHE A 243 -3.79 -21.61 -3.45
N LEU A 244 -3.02 -22.16 -4.37
CA LEU A 244 -3.25 -22.04 -5.81
C LEU A 244 -3.66 -23.40 -6.35
N SER A 245 -4.75 -23.43 -7.11
CA SER A 245 -5.16 -24.67 -7.79
C SER A 245 -4.09 -25.09 -8.80
N PRO A 246 -3.66 -26.36 -8.80
CA PRO A 246 -2.73 -26.86 -9.80
C PRO A 246 -3.27 -26.66 -11.21
N THR A 247 -2.45 -26.09 -12.09
CA THR A 247 -2.84 -25.81 -13.50
C THR A 247 -2.27 -26.82 -14.48
N VAL A 248 -1.29 -27.63 -14.04
CA VAL A 248 -0.58 -28.59 -14.89
C VAL A 248 -0.54 -29.95 -14.22
N THR A 249 -0.86 -30.99 -14.96
CA THR A 249 -0.68 -32.38 -14.55
C THR A 249 0.59 -32.92 -15.21
N LEU A 250 1.55 -33.37 -14.41
CA LEU A 250 2.76 -34.02 -14.90
C LEU A 250 2.53 -35.54 -14.93
N ASN A 251 2.91 -36.19 -16.02
CA ASN A 251 2.87 -37.64 -16.21
C ASN A 251 4.26 -38.17 -16.60
N GLU A 252 4.38 -39.48 -16.79
CA GLU A 252 5.65 -40.12 -17.13
C GLU A 252 6.32 -39.54 -18.37
N SER A 253 5.54 -39.09 -19.37
CA SER A 253 6.09 -38.48 -20.59
C SER A 253 6.78 -37.14 -20.37
N ASN A 254 6.52 -36.47 -19.25
CA ASN A 254 7.15 -35.21 -18.86
C ASN A 254 8.47 -35.42 -18.11
N LEU A 255 8.76 -36.67 -17.71
CA LEU A 255 9.96 -36.99 -16.93
C LEU A 255 11.13 -37.30 -17.86
N ARG A 256 12.31 -36.72 -17.55
CA ARG A 256 13.55 -36.94 -18.28
C ARG A 256 14.51 -37.91 -17.54
N SER A 257 14.21 -38.24 -16.29
CA SER A 257 14.98 -39.14 -15.44
C SER A 257 14.08 -39.87 -14.47
N GLY A 258 14.61 -40.89 -13.78
CA GLY A 258 13.85 -41.61 -12.77
C GLY A 258 13.42 -40.74 -11.60
N ILE A 259 12.27 -41.08 -11.00
CA ILE A 259 11.77 -40.42 -9.78
C ILE A 259 12.41 -41.06 -8.58
N SER A 260 12.98 -40.25 -7.68
CA SER A 260 13.39 -40.71 -6.34
C SER A 260 12.30 -40.32 -5.34
N ILE A 261 11.70 -41.30 -4.69
CA ILE A 261 10.67 -41.11 -3.68
C ILE A 261 11.27 -41.42 -2.30
N ASN A 262 11.32 -40.43 -1.43
CA ASN A 262 11.62 -40.63 -0.02
C ASN A 262 10.31 -40.75 0.76
N SER A 263 9.92 -41.96 1.11
CA SER A 263 8.64 -42.25 1.76
C SER A 263 8.62 -42.05 3.28
N ARG A 264 9.77 -41.75 3.87
CA ARG A 264 9.88 -41.56 5.33
C ARG A 264 10.69 -40.30 5.66
N VAL A 265 10.07 -39.42 6.44
CA VAL A 265 10.72 -38.28 7.05
C VAL A 265 11.21 -38.66 8.45
N SER A 266 12.37 -38.19 8.87
CA SER A 266 12.88 -38.40 10.22
C SER A 266 11.89 -37.85 11.28
N LYS A 267 11.67 -38.63 12.36
CA LYS A 267 10.86 -38.13 13.48
C LYS A 267 11.35 -36.81 14.07
N LYS A 268 12.63 -36.49 13.91
CA LYS A 268 13.21 -35.20 14.36
C LYS A 268 12.79 -34.02 13.50
N GLU A 269 12.31 -34.25 12.29
CA GLU A 269 11.84 -33.25 11.35
C GLU A 269 10.32 -33.09 11.37
N LEU A 270 9.64 -33.98 12.11
CA LEU A 270 8.20 -33.90 12.30
C LEU A 270 7.88 -32.98 13.48
N PHE A 271 6.94 -32.08 13.27
CA PHE A 271 6.40 -31.23 14.33
C PHE A 271 4.87 -31.26 14.26
N ASN A 272 4.23 -31.19 15.43
CA ASN A 272 2.78 -31.17 15.56
C ASN A 272 2.26 -29.88 16.21
N ALA A 273 3.15 -28.98 16.57
CA ALA A 273 2.81 -27.70 17.13
C ALA A 273 3.75 -26.60 16.60
N VAL A 274 3.19 -25.47 16.26
CA VAL A 274 3.93 -24.27 15.86
C VAL A 274 3.55 -23.12 16.77
N LYS A 275 4.55 -22.39 17.24
CA LYS A 275 4.39 -21.15 18.00
C LYS A 275 5.35 -20.09 17.49
N GLY A 276 5.01 -18.84 17.64
CA GLY A 276 5.86 -17.73 17.20
C GLY A 276 5.31 -16.39 17.65
N LEU A 277 5.93 -15.34 17.14
CA LEU A 277 5.59 -13.95 17.40
C LEU A 277 5.07 -13.29 16.14
N TYR A 278 4.17 -12.35 16.33
CA TYR A 278 3.74 -11.43 15.28
C TYR A 278 3.72 -10.00 15.84
N SER A 279 3.78 -8.99 14.96
CA SER A 279 3.64 -7.60 15.33
C SER A 279 2.17 -7.25 15.43
N GLU A 280 1.69 -6.93 16.66
CA GLU A 280 0.29 -6.64 16.92
C GLU A 280 -0.02 -5.15 16.71
N PRO A 281 -0.81 -4.77 15.69
CA PRO A 281 -1.14 -3.36 15.43
C PRO A 281 -1.90 -2.69 16.58
N ALA A 282 -2.73 -3.45 17.31
CA ALA A 282 -3.47 -2.92 18.45
C ALA A 282 -2.59 -2.64 19.68
N ASN A 283 -1.35 -3.14 19.69
CA ASN A 283 -0.34 -2.93 20.73
C ASN A 283 0.89 -2.20 20.19
N ASP A 284 0.67 -1.14 19.42
CA ASP A 284 1.73 -0.28 18.84
C ASP A 284 2.81 -1.09 18.09
N PHE A 285 2.41 -2.14 17.37
CA PHE A 285 3.28 -3.06 16.64
C PHE A 285 4.33 -3.78 17.51
N GLN A 286 4.08 -3.91 18.82
CA GLN A 286 4.94 -4.71 19.69
C GLN A 286 4.76 -6.20 19.42
N PRO A 287 5.84 -7.01 19.54
CA PRO A 287 5.75 -8.45 19.35
C PRO A 287 4.79 -9.11 20.33
N GLN A 288 3.86 -9.91 19.83
CA GLN A 288 2.91 -10.72 20.61
C GLN A 288 3.01 -12.19 20.18
N ASN A 289 2.72 -13.11 21.10
CA ASN A 289 2.60 -14.51 20.76
C ASN A 289 1.27 -14.79 20.07
N TYR A 290 1.31 -15.44 18.91
CA TYR A 290 0.06 -15.98 18.35
C TYR A 290 -0.33 -17.28 19.08
N PRO A 291 -1.64 -17.66 19.07
CA PRO A 291 -2.09 -18.92 19.67
C PRO A 291 -1.33 -20.11 19.07
N ILE A 292 -0.94 -21.07 19.90
CA ILE A 292 -0.22 -22.26 19.43
C ILE A 292 -1.10 -23.02 18.44
N LEU A 293 -0.60 -23.20 17.24
CA LEU A 293 -1.24 -24.02 16.22
C LEU A 293 -0.81 -25.47 16.42
N THR A 294 -1.75 -26.35 16.67
CA THR A 294 -1.49 -27.78 16.87
C THR A 294 -2.20 -28.61 15.80
N ASN A 295 -1.57 -29.69 15.38
CA ASN A 295 -2.20 -30.71 14.57
C ASN A 295 -2.34 -31.98 15.43
N SER A 296 -3.57 -32.36 15.76
CA SER A 296 -3.91 -33.53 16.57
C SER A 296 -3.86 -34.85 15.78
N SER A 297 -3.60 -34.79 14.48
CA SER A 297 -3.57 -35.98 13.59
C SER A 297 -2.21 -36.63 13.49
N PHE A 298 -1.22 -36.16 14.27
CA PHE A 298 0.13 -36.75 14.36
C PHE A 298 0.34 -37.43 15.69
#